data_1437bbeb2ce7a8083bd1f651b2773187
#
_entry.id   1437bbeb2ce7a8083bd1f651b2773187
#
_cell.length_a   1.000
_cell.length_b   1.000
_cell.length_c   1.000
_cell.angle_alpha   90.00
_cell.angle_beta   90.00
_cell.angle_gamma   90.00
#
_symmetry.space_group_name_H-M   'P 1'
#
loop_
_entity.id
_entity.type
_entity.pdbx_description
1 polymer ?
#
loop_
_entity_poly.entity_id
_entity_poly.type
_entity_poly.pdbx_seq_one_letter_code
_entity_poly.pdbx_strand_id
1 'polypeptide(L)'
;MIKRVYPANDKVLNFKFVQNDVDFIVEEQPIKFSSYGNFLILKIKKQNCDTWELIDRLSKFLGVYSSDIGYAGLKDKRATTIQYISIPKKYQKEIKNFKSKKIEILDTFLHNKKLNIGDLKGNRFKINLHELELEELFHIEKLLKFVSKNGFPNYFGYQRFGKDVKENLEKAKDLLFGDAIIKDRKVAKMLLSAYQSTFFNAWLVERLKLDNSGFRLLDGDIFYDIKNEKLFTPKSINEKIIEDFKNKLITPTGLLPGRDVFKAKDDALKIEQKYDDSQITEKGYRREAIVFPEILSSKYDKLNKSCSLDFILPKGSYATVLIELLANRNFGWNIRLKESFFSNKNSGFIHYSFMEELYNLNQNRFYYLLLSIFFHYQN
;
A
#
# COMPACT_ATOMS: atom_id res chain seq x y z
N MET A 1 -1.44 0.33 16.00
CA MET A 1 -0.84 0.95 14.79
C MET A 1 -0.75 2.45 14.96
N ILE A 2 0.26 3.06 14.34
CA ILE A 2 0.51 4.50 14.45
C ILE A 2 -0.61 5.30 13.78
N LYS A 3 -1.01 6.42 14.42
CA LYS A 3 -1.94 7.38 13.83
C LYS A 3 -1.24 8.07 12.67
N ARG A 4 -1.81 7.96 11.47
CA ARG A 4 -1.27 8.61 10.27
C ARG A 4 -1.49 10.11 10.31
N VAL A 5 -0.56 10.83 9.70
CA VAL A 5 -0.61 12.29 9.54
C VAL A 5 -0.87 12.60 8.07
N TYR A 6 -1.78 13.51 7.81
CA TYR A 6 -2.13 13.98 6.48
C TYR A 6 -1.99 15.50 6.42
N PRO A 7 -0.87 16.03 5.91
CA PRO A 7 -0.70 17.47 5.74
C PRO A 7 -1.85 18.11 4.96
N ALA A 8 -2.13 19.36 5.26
CA ALA A 8 -3.19 20.16 4.64
C ALA A 8 -4.63 19.67 4.83
N ASN A 9 -4.89 18.63 5.63
CA ASN A 9 -6.23 18.21 5.98
C ASN A 9 -6.45 18.20 7.48
N ASP A 10 -7.18 19.20 7.98
CA ASP A 10 -7.56 19.39 9.38
C ASP A 10 -9.02 19.01 9.67
N LYS A 11 -9.83 18.78 8.62
CA LYS A 11 -11.27 18.49 8.76
C LYS A 11 -11.54 17.00 8.63
N VAL A 12 -12.26 16.42 9.59
CA VAL A 12 -12.79 15.06 9.52
C VAL A 12 -14.09 15.06 8.71
N LEU A 13 -14.17 14.23 7.67
CA LEU A 13 -15.36 14.05 6.85
C LEU A 13 -16.04 12.71 7.17
N ASN A 14 -17.38 12.68 7.09
CA ASN A 14 -18.19 11.55 7.51
C ASN A 14 -18.76 10.70 6.38
N PHE A 15 -18.43 10.99 5.13
CA PHE A 15 -18.89 10.20 4.00
C PHE A 15 -18.60 8.71 4.19
N LYS A 16 -19.44 7.87 3.60
CA LYS A 16 -19.27 6.41 3.65
C LYS A 16 -18.45 5.89 2.48
N PHE A 17 -17.49 5.05 2.78
CA PHE A 17 -16.70 4.32 1.80
C PHE A 17 -16.84 2.82 2.07
N VAL A 18 -17.19 2.06 1.03
CA VAL A 18 -17.34 0.59 1.12
C VAL A 18 -16.50 -0.06 0.04
N GLN A 19 -15.64 -0.98 0.44
CA GLN A 19 -14.86 -1.78 -0.51
C GLN A 19 -15.68 -3.01 -0.92
N ASN A 20 -16.32 -2.91 -2.09
CA ASN A 20 -17.12 -3.96 -2.72
C ASN A 20 -16.94 -3.94 -4.25
N ASP A 21 -17.59 -4.81 -4.97
CA ASP A 21 -17.47 -4.94 -6.44
C ASP A 21 -18.26 -3.88 -7.24
N VAL A 22 -19.07 -3.07 -6.59
CA VAL A 22 -19.81 -1.96 -7.23
C VAL A 22 -19.07 -0.64 -7.03
N ASP A 23 -18.62 -0.37 -5.80
CA ASP A 23 -18.09 0.93 -5.41
C ASP A 23 -16.56 1.00 -5.49
N PHE A 24 -15.89 -0.13 -5.72
CA PHE A 24 -14.43 -0.19 -5.78
C PHE A 24 -13.98 -0.95 -7.03
N ILE A 25 -13.69 -0.18 -8.09
CA ILE A 25 -13.25 -0.72 -9.38
C ILE A 25 -11.77 -0.38 -9.57
N VAL A 26 -10.98 -1.38 -9.94
CA VAL A 26 -9.52 -1.24 -10.15
C VAL A 26 -9.17 -1.75 -11.54
N GLU A 27 -8.53 -0.91 -12.35
CA GLU A 27 -8.02 -1.29 -13.67
C GLU A 27 -6.48 -1.13 -13.72
N GLU A 28 -5.77 -2.20 -13.99
CA GLU A 28 -4.33 -2.14 -14.22
C GLU A 28 -4.01 -1.23 -15.40
N GLN A 29 -2.98 -0.40 -15.23
CA GLN A 29 -2.36 0.35 -16.32
C GLN A 29 -1.17 -0.46 -16.83
N PRO A 30 -1.28 -1.12 -18.00
CA PRO A 30 -0.28 -2.07 -18.46
C PRO A 30 0.99 -1.38 -18.92
N ILE A 31 2.07 -2.16 -19.00
CA ILE A 31 3.23 -1.82 -19.83
C ILE A 31 2.84 -1.86 -21.33
N LYS A 32 3.70 -1.34 -22.19
CA LYS A 32 3.52 -1.48 -23.64
C LYS A 32 3.81 -2.92 -24.07
N PHE A 33 2.84 -3.58 -24.70
CA PHE A 33 3.03 -4.92 -25.26
C PHE A 33 3.74 -4.86 -26.61
N SER A 34 4.47 -5.92 -26.94
CA SER A 34 5.32 -5.96 -28.17
C SER A 34 4.54 -6.21 -29.46
N SER A 35 3.26 -6.56 -29.39
CA SER A 35 2.38 -6.94 -30.52
C SER A 35 2.79 -8.23 -31.24
N TYR A 36 3.85 -8.90 -30.78
CA TYR A 36 4.33 -10.20 -31.26
C TYR A 36 4.89 -11.04 -30.11
N GLY A 37 5.15 -12.32 -30.36
CA GLY A 37 5.82 -13.20 -29.40
C GLY A 37 5.02 -14.45 -29.05
N ASN A 38 5.51 -15.17 -28.04
CA ASN A 38 5.02 -16.49 -27.64
C ASN A 38 4.06 -16.48 -26.47
N PHE A 39 3.66 -15.29 -26.00
CA PHE A 39 2.67 -15.13 -24.93
C PHE A 39 1.45 -14.39 -25.45
N LEU A 40 0.28 -14.87 -25.04
CA LEU A 40 -1.00 -14.20 -25.20
C LEU A 40 -1.33 -13.49 -23.88
N ILE A 41 -1.51 -12.19 -23.96
CA ILE A 41 -1.95 -11.37 -22.82
C ILE A 41 -3.47 -11.29 -22.87
N LEU A 42 -4.11 -11.66 -21.80
CA LEU A 42 -5.56 -11.57 -21.60
C LEU A 42 -5.89 -10.35 -20.76
N LYS A 43 -6.67 -9.40 -21.28
CA LYS A 43 -7.31 -8.36 -20.46
C LYS A 43 -8.55 -8.96 -19.84
N ILE A 44 -8.55 -9.12 -18.52
CA ILE A 44 -9.58 -9.85 -17.79
C ILE A 44 -10.28 -8.94 -16.79
N LYS A 45 -11.62 -8.88 -16.87
CA LYS A 45 -12.47 -8.35 -15.83
C LYS A 45 -12.91 -9.48 -14.90
N LYS A 46 -12.82 -9.26 -13.59
CA LYS A 46 -13.31 -10.22 -12.60
C LYS A 46 -14.02 -9.52 -11.44
N GLN A 47 -14.98 -10.21 -10.84
CA GLN A 47 -15.78 -9.71 -9.74
C GLN A 47 -15.79 -10.73 -8.60
N ASN A 48 -15.61 -10.28 -7.36
CA ASN A 48 -15.59 -11.14 -6.19
C ASN A 48 -14.66 -12.37 -6.33
N CYS A 49 -13.53 -12.17 -7.01
CA CYS A 49 -12.56 -13.20 -7.35
C CYS A 49 -11.15 -12.60 -7.17
N ASP A 50 -10.26 -13.23 -6.41
CA ASP A 50 -8.87 -12.79 -6.29
C ASP A 50 -8.00 -13.31 -7.44
N THR A 51 -6.75 -12.89 -7.49
CA THR A 51 -5.84 -13.30 -8.58
C THR A 51 -5.48 -14.77 -8.51
N TRP A 52 -5.40 -15.36 -7.31
CA TRP A 52 -5.09 -16.79 -7.16
C TRP A 52 -6.23 -17.67 -7.64
N GLU A 53 -7.48 -17.33 -7.31
CA GLU A 53 -8.68 -18.01 -7.80
C GLU A 53 -8.77 -17.92 -9.34
N LEU A 54 -8.42 -16.77 -9.92
CA LEU A 54 -8.35 -16.59 -11.38
C LEU A 54 -7.31 -17.53 -12.01
N ILE A 55 -6.08 -17.55 -11.48
CA ILE A 55 -4.99 -18.39 -11.98
C ILE A 55 -5.34 -19.87 -11.88
N ASP A 56 -5.90 -20.32 -10.76
CA ASP A 56 -6.33 -21.71 -10.56
C ASP A 56 -7.38 -22.13 -11.61
N ARG A 57 -8.38 -21.28 -11.86
CA ARG A 57 -9.43 -21.55 -12.87
C ARG A 57 -8.87 -21.63 -14.28
N LEU A 58 -7.96 -20.71 -14.66
CA LEU A 58 -7.31 -20.73 -15.97
C LEU A 58 -6.37 -21.94 -16.12
N SER A 59 -5.62 -22.26 -15.08
CA SER A 59 -4.70 -23.41 -15.04
C SER A 59 -5.45 -24.72 -15.26
N LYS A 60 -6.57 -24.93 -14.53
CA LYS A 60 -7.42 -26.12 -14.68
C LYS A 60 -8.07 -26.19 -16.06
N PHE A 61 -8.58 -25.08 -16.59
CA PHE A 61 -9.23 -25.03 -17.88
C PHE A 61 -8.27 -25.36 -19.05
N LEU A 62 -7.03 -24.82 -18.99
CA LEU A 62 -6.03 -25.01 -20.04
C LEU A 62 -5.16 -26.27 -19.85
N GLY A 63 -5.28 -26.97 -18.72
CA GLY A 63 -4.41 -28.11 -18.42
C GLY A 63 -2.92 -27.72 -18.26
N VAL A 64 -2.62 -26.54 -17.69
CA VAL A 64 -1.26 -26.01 -17.50
C VAL A 64 -0.94 -25.84 -16.04
N TYR A 65 0.35 -25.75 -15.70
CA TYR A 65 0.75 -25.38 -14.34
C TYR A 65 0.45 -23.90 -14.07
N SER A 66 0.06 -23.58 -12.85
CA SER A 66 -0.13 -22.18 -12.41
C SER A 66 1.13 -21.34 -12.60
N SER A 67 2.32 -21.96 -12.55
CA SER A 67 3.60 -21.32 -12.84
C SER A 67 3.77 -20.86 -14.31
N ASP A 68 3.01 -21.40 -15.25
CA ASP A 68 3.07 -21.02 -16.66
C ASP A 68 2.25 -19.75 -16.94
N ILE A 69 1.37 -19.40 -16.02
CA ILE A 69 0.52 -18.22 -16.09
C ILE A 69 1.23 -17.06 -15.40
N GLY A 70 1.42 -15.95 -16.13
CA GLY A 70 2.06 -14.74 -15.59
C GLY A 70 1.04 -13.65 -15.27
N TYR A 71 1.37 -12.80 -14.29
CA TYR A 71 0.56 -11.66 -13.88
C TYR A 71 1.45 -10.53 -13.35
N ALA A 72 0.99 -9.28 -13.47
CA ALA A 72 1.76 -8.12 -13.07
C ALA A 72 1.56 -7.71 -11.60
N GLY A 73 0.40 -8.04 -11.01
CA GLY A 73 0.11 -7.72 -9.62
C GLY A 73 -1.05 -8.53 -9.08
N LEU A 74 -1.15 -8.59 -7.74
CA LEU A 74 -2.29 -9.19 -7.06
C LEU A 74 -3.43 -8.17 -6.97
N LYS A 75 -4.66 -8.62 -7.15
CA LYS A 75 -5.87 -7.80 -7.01
C LYS A 75 -6.79 -8.41 -5.98
N ASP A 76 -7.36 -7.55 -5.17
CA ASP A 76 -8.27 -7.90 -4.09
C ASP A 76 -9.52 -8.63 -4.59
N LYS A 77 -10.09 -9.47 -3.71
CA LYS A 77 -11.33 -10.19 -3.96
C LYS A 77 -12.55 -9.28 -3.92
N ARG A 78 -12.60 -8.33 -2.94
CA ARG A 78 -13.74 -7.43 -2.72
C ARG A 78 -13.66 -6.21 -3.63
N ALA A 79 -13.74 -6.43 -4.95
CA ALA A 79 -13.67 -5.39 -5.96
C ALA A 79 -14.13 -5.93 -7.31
N THR A 80 -14.52 -5.07 -8.23
CA THR A 80 -14.42 -5.33 -9.66
C THR A 80 -13.02 -4.95 -10.12
N THR A 81 -12.30 -5.88 -10.73
CA THR A 81 -10.92 -5.61 -11.16
C THR A 81 -10.72 -5.99 -12.61
N ILE A 82 -9.96 -5.15 -13.31
CA ILE A 82 -9.48 -5.41 -14.67
C ILE A 82 -7.97 -5.56 -14.58
N GLN A 83 -7.44 -6.72 -14.94
CA GLN A 83 -6.02 -7.02 -14.88
C GLN A 83 -5.54 -7.78 -16.11
N TYR A 84 -4.23 -7.82 -16.30
CA TYR A 84 -3.60 -8.50 -17.42
C TYR A 84 -2.92 -9.79 -16.96
N ILE A 85 -3.21 -10.89 -17.68
CA ILE A 85 -2.67 -12.22 -17.41
C ILE A 85 -2.00 -12.71 -18.69
N SER A 86 -0.80 -13.26 -18.59
CA SER A 86 -0.12 -13.90 -19.72
C SER A 86 -0.24 -15.41 -19.67
N ILE A 87 -0.58 -16.02 -20.79
CA ILE A 87 -0.57 -17.47 -21.01
C ILE A 87 0.29 -17.78 -22.24
N PRO A 88 0.80 -19.03 -22.44
CA PRO A 88 1.46 -19.41 -23.68
C PRO A 88 0.52 -19.25 -24.89
N LYS A 89 1.02 -18.64 -25.96
CA LYS A 89 0.25 -18.33 -27.18
C LYS A 89 -0.42 -19.58 -27.81
N LYS A 90 0.14 -20.75 -27.64
CA LYS A 90 -0.43 -22.01 -28.17
C LYS A 90 -1.88 -22.25 -27.73
N TYR A 91 -2.32 -21.67 -26.59
CA TYR A 91 -3.68 -21.78 -26.06
C TYR A 91 -4.62 -20.69 -26.57
N GLN A 92 -4.26 -19.93 -27.61
CA GLN A 92 -5.07 -18.83 -28.16
C GLN A 92 -6.43 -19.29 -28.70
N LYS A 93 -6.53 -20.51 -29.20
CA LYS A 93 -7.80 -21.06 -29.70
C LYS A 93 -8.69 -21.56 -28.55
N GLU A 94 -8.10 -22.29 -27.63
CA GLU A 94 -8.76 -22.90 -26.48
C GLU A 94 -9.36 -21.87 -25.54
N ILE A 95 -8.63 -20.80 -25.24
CA ILE A 95 -9.04 -19.76 -24.29
C ILE A 95 -10.34 -19.04 -24.71
N LYS A 96 -10.68 -19.01 -25.99
CA LYS A 96 -11.93 -18.43 -26.51
C LYS A 96 -13.17 -19.17 -25.96
N ASN A 97 -13.00 -20.42 -25.56
CA ASN A 97 -14.08 -21.26 -25.01
C ASN A 97 -14.19 -21.14 -23.48
N PHE A 98 -13.31 -20.37 -22.84
CA PHE A 98 -13.37 -20.15 -21.40
C PHE A 98 -14.63 -19.37 -21.02
N LYS A 99 -15.44 -19.93 -20.12
CA LYS A 99 -16.67 -19.31 -19.62
C LYS A 99 -16.70 -19.33 -18.10
N SER A 100 -17.01 -18.20 -17.48
CA SER A 100 -17.17 -18.09 -16.04
C SER A 100 -18.14 -16.97 -15.69
N LYS A 101 -18.98 -17.16 -14.66
CA LYS A 101 -19.90 -16.11 -14.18
C LYS A 101 -19.18 -14.93 -13.53
N LYS A 102 -17.93 -15.13 -13.05
CA LYS A 102 -17.16 -14.13 -12.32
C LYS A 102 -16.01 -13.53 -13.11
N ILE A 103 -15.66 -14.10 -14.26
CA ILE A 103 -14.47 -13.80 -15.03
C ILE A 103 -14.85 -13.62 -16.48
N GLU A 104 -14.51 -12.48 -17.07
CA GLU A 104 -14.78 -12.11 -18.46
C GLU A 104 -13.45 -11.73 -19.13
N ILE A 105 -13.14 -12.31 -20.27
CA ILE A 105 -12.00 -11.91 -21.11
C ILE A 105 -12.48 -10.79 -22.01
N LEU A 106 -11.95 -9.58 -21.78
CA LEU A 106 -12.35 -8.38 -22.51
C LEU A 106 -11.60 -8.22 -23.83
N ASP A 107 -10.29 -8.58 -23.84
CA ASP A 107 -9.42 -8.39 -24.98
C ASP A 107 -8.19 -9.28 -24.89
N THR A 108 -7.43 -9.40 -26.00
CA THR A 108 -6.20 -10.19 -26.05
C THR A 108 -5.12 -9.49 -26.87
N PHE A 109 -3.86 -9.59 -26.41
CA PHE A 109 -2.70 -8.99 -27.06
C PHE A 109 -1.56 -10.01 -27.15
N LEU A 110 -0.61 -9.79 -28.06
CA LEU A 110 0.61 -10.59 -28.11
C LEU A 110 1.74 -9.90 -27.33
N HIS A 111 2.60 -10.69 -26.70
CA HIS A 111 3.80 -10.21 -26.04
C HIS A 111 4.94 -11.23 -26.13
N ASN A 112 6.17 -10.72 -26.11
CA ASN A 112 7.37 -11.56 -26.23
C ASN A 112 7.81 -12.17 -24.91
N LYS A 113 7.26 -11.71 -23.77
CA LYS A 113 7.60 -12.17 -22.40
C LYS A 113 6.38 -12.59 -21.62
N LYS A 114 6.58 -13.53 -20.68
CA LYS A 114 5.62 -13.77 -19.62
C LYS A 114 5.58 -12.57 -18.69
N LEU A 115 4.39 -12.14 -18.27
CA LEU A 115 4.22 -11.08 -17.28
C LEU A 115 4.78 -11.53 -15.91
N ASN A 116 5.53 -10.65 -15.29
CA ASN A 116 6.06 -10.83 -13.95
C ASN A 116 5.50 -9.76 -13.00
N ILE A 117 5.59 -10.02 -11.69
CA ILE A 117 5.19 -9.05 -10.67
C ILE A 117 5.96 -7.75 -10.88
N GLY A 118 5.23 -6.64 -11.00
CA GLY A 118 5.77 -5.31 -11.27
C GLY A 118 5.67 -4.84 -12.72
N ASP A 119 5.29 -5.71 -13.68
CA ASP A 119 5.12 -5.36 -15.10
C ASP A 119 3.82 -4.55 -15.35
N LEU A 120 3.62 -3.51 -14.55
CA LEU A 120 2.53 -2.55 -14.70
C LEU A 120 3.05 -1.14 -14.40
N LYS A 121 2.39 -0.12 -14.95
CA LYS A 121 2.70 1.30 -14.68
C LYS A 121 2.02 1.79 -13.42
N GLY A 122 0.81 1.33 -13.16
CA GLY A 122 -0.02 1.77 -12.05
C GLY A 122 -1.39 1.12 -12.09
N ASN A 123 -2.32 1.70 -11.35
CA ASN A 123 -3.71 1.27 -11.35
C ASN A 123 -4.63 2.49 -11.42
N ARG A 124 -5.66 2.41 -12.26
CA ARG A 124 -6.79 3.34 -12.27
C ARG A 124 -7.84 2.85 -11.31
N PHE A 125 -8.36 3.75 -10.51
CA PHE A 125 -9.39 3.48 -9.53
C PHE A 125 -10.63 4.30 -9.85
N LYS A 126 -11.79 3.63 -9.83
CA LYS A 126 -13.09 4.31 -9.77
C LYS A 126 -13.72 3.95 -8.44
N ILE A 127 -13.95 4.93 -7.60
CA ILE A 127 -14.42 4.75 -6.22
C ILE A 127 -15.64 5.62 -5.99
N ASN A 128 -16.72 5.01 -5.48
CA ASN A 128 -17.91 5.75 -5.07
C ASN A 128 -17.87 6.00 -3.56
N LEU A 129 -18.06 7.28 -3.20
CA LEU A 129 -18.27 7.74 -1.84
C LEU A 129 -19.74 8.02 -1.66
N HIS A 130 -20.32 7.61 -0.54
CA HIS A 130 -21.76 7.77 -0.26
C HIS A 130 -21.99 8.64 0.97
N GLU A 131 -23.22 9.07 1.14
CA GLU A 131 -23.63 9.91 2.28
C GLU A 131 -22.77 11.20 2.37
N LEU A 132 -22.48 11.80 1.22
CA LEU A 132 -21.60 12.97 1.09
C LEU A 132 -22.46 14.25 1.02
N GLU A 133 -22.23 15.16 1.96
CA GLU A 133 -22.86 16.47 1.94
C GLU A 133 -22.10 17.43 1.01
N LEU A 134 -22.79 18.46 0.52
CA LEU A 134 -22.22 19.40 -0.47
C LEU A 134 -20.99 20.13 0.07
N GLU A 135 -20.99 20.49 1.36
CA GLU A 135 -19.81 21.11 1.98
C GLU A 135 -18.60 20.19 2.02
N GLU A 136 -18.81 18.89 2.24
CA GLU A 136 -17.76 17.89 2.22
C GLU A 136 -17.21 17.73 0.80
N LEU A 137 -18.06 17.81 -0.23
CA LEU A 137 -17.64 17.79 -1.63
C LEU A 137 -16.64 18.92 -1.93
N PHE A 138 -16.94 20.16 -1.56
CA PHE A 138 -16.02 21.29 -1.77
C PHE A 138 -14.66 21.08 -1.09
N HIS A 139 -14.69 20.50 0.12
CA HIS A 139 -13.46 20.17 0.82
C HIS A 139 -12.66 19.08 0.09
N ILE A 140 -13.33 18.01 -0.36
CA ILE A 140 -12.72 16.93 -1.16
C ILE A 140 -12.08 17.51 -2.44
N GLU A 141 -12.78 18.36 -3.19
CA GLU A 141 -12.25 18.96 -4.41
C GLU A 141 -11.01 19.82 -4.16
N LYS A 142 -11.01 20.59 -3.05
CA LYS A 142 -9.83 21.33 -2.60
C LYS A 142 -8.65 20.39 -2.33
N LEU A 143 -8.88 19.30 -1.61
CA LEU A 143 -7.86 18.30 -1.31
C LEU A 143 -7.38 17.57 -2.56
N LEU A 144 -8.26 17.21 -3.50
CA LEU A 144 -7.89 16.60 -4.77
C LEU A 144 -6.96 17.50 -5.59
N LYS A 145 -7.25 18.81 -5.64
CA LYS A 145 -6.35 19.81 -6.26
C LYS A 145 -5.01 19.88 -5.54
N PHE A 146 -5.02 19.87 -4.20
CA PHE A 146 -3.82 19.87 -3.40
C PHE A 146 -2.95 18.62 -3.66
N VAL A 147 -3.50 17.42 -3.57
CA VAL A 147 -2.74 16.16 -3.78
C VAL A 147 -2.31 15.97 -5.22
N SER A 148 -3.09 16.47 -6.19
CA SER A 148 -2.68 16.48 -7.59
C SER A 148 -1.43 17.33 -7.81
N LYS A 149 -1.27 18.43 -7.09
CA LYS A 149 -0.09 19.32 -7.17
C LYS A 149 1.07 18.82 -6.33
N ASN A 150 0.81 18.52 -5.05
CA ASN A 150 1.86 18.29 -4.04
C ASN A 150 2.10 16.80 -3.73
N GLY A 151 1.29 15.90 -4.31
CA GLY A 151 1.30 14.49 -3.95
C GLY A 151 0.62 14.22 -2.61
N PHE A 152 0.67 12.96 -2.20
CA PHE A 152 0.17 12.54 -0.89
C PHE A 152 1.09 11.46 -0.28
N PRO A 153 1.06 11.29 1.05
CA PRO A 153 1.90 10.31 1.75
C PRO A 153 1.66 8.88 1.27
N ASN A 154 2.72 8.20 0.85
CA ASN A 154 2.65 6.85 0.30
C ASN A 154 2.69 5.77 1.38
N TYR A 155 1.85 5.89 2.42
CA TYR A 155 1.73 4.85 3.45
C TYR A 155 1.41 3.49 2.86
N PHE A 156 1.89 2.44 3.49
CA PHE A 156 1.31 1.12 3.26
C PHE A 156 -0.11 1.10 3.84
N GLY A 157 -1.09 0.78 3.00
CA GLY A 157 -2.48 0.62 3.41
C GLY A 157 -2.69 -0.59 4.33
N TYR A 158 -3.85 -0.67 4.99
CA TYR A 158 -4.19 -1.76 5.90
C TYR A 158 -4.15 -3.14 5.23
N GLN A 159 -4.44 -3.21 3.93
CA GLN A 159 -4.38 -4.46 3.15
C GLN A 159 -3.01 -5.14 3.21
N ARG A 160 -1.95 -4.35 3.45
CA ARG A 160 -0.58 -4.83 3.58
C ARG A 160 -0.37 -5.76 4.77
N PHE A 161 -1.15 -5.55 5.82
CA PHE A 161 -0.97 -6.21 7.13
C PHE A 161 -1.92 -7.39 7.34
N GLY A 162 -2.82 -7.65 6.38
CA GLY A 162 -3.81 -8.72 6.46
C GLY A 162 -4.97 -8.41 7.42
N LYS A 163 -5.79 -9.42 7.72
CA LYS A 163 -6.99 -9.24 8.56
C LYS A 163 -6.66 -9.08 10.04
N ASP A 164 -5.75 -9.91 10.56
CA ASP A 164 -5.33 -9.92 11.95
C ASP A 164 -3.94 -9.30 12.06
N VAL A 165 -3.92 -7.98 12.05
CA VAL A 165 -2.66 -7.22 12.01
C VAL A 165 -1.77 -7.50 13.20
N LYS A 166 -2.35 -7.51 14.41
CA LYS A 166 -1.59 -7.77 15.64
C LYS A 166 -0.94 -9.15 15.58
N GLU A 167 -1.73 -10.18 15.30
CA GLU A 167 -1.26 -11.56 15.20
C GLU A 167 -0.20 -11.72 14.09
N ASN A 168 -0.42 -11.10 12.92
CA ASN A 168 0.53 -11.18 11.81
C ASN A 168 1.87 -10.50 12.15
N LEU A 169 1.85 -9.38 12.86
CA LEU A 169 3.08 -8.70 13.28
C LEU A 169 3.79 -9.45 14.42
N GLU A 170 3.07 -10.09 15.33
CA GLU A 170 3.64 -10.99 16.35
C GLU A 170 4.31 -12.19 15.67
N LYS A 171 3.63 -12.89 14.77
CA LYS A 171 4.22 -13.99 13.98
C LYS A 171 5.46 -13.58 13.19
N ALA A 172 5.49 -12.35 12.66
CA ALA A 172 6.66 -11.84 11.97
C ALA A 172 7.85 -11.65 12.92
N LYS A 173 7.60 -11.18 14.15
CA LYS A 173 8.64 -11.08 15.19
C LYS A 173 9.16 -12.44 15.61
N ASP A 174 8.26 -13.38 15.89
CA ASP A 174 8.63 -14.76 16.28
C ASP A 174 9.50 -15.42 15.20
N LEU A 175 9.22 -15.14 13.91
CA LEU A 175 10.06 -15.59 12.80
C LEU A 175 11.46 -14.95 12.83
N LEU A 176 11.57 -13.66 13.14
CA LEU A 176 12.84 -12.93 13.19
C LEU A 176 13.71 -13.40 14.35
N PHE A 177 13.10 -13.68 15.50
CA PHE A 177 13.82 -14.15 16.71
C PHE A 177 14.06 -15.66 16.72
N GLY A 178 13.53 -16.41 15.74
CA GLY A 178 13.65 -17.87 15.68
C GLY A 178 12.68 -18.62 16.59
N ASP A 179 11.72 -17.92 17.20
CA ASP A 179 10.73 -18.49 18.11
C ASP A 179 9.62 -19.25 17.36
N ALA A 180 9.51 -19.05 16.06
CA ALA A 180 8.55 -19.74 15.20
C ALA A 180 9.16 -20.16 13.85
N ILE A 181 8.66 -21.27 13.29
CA ILE A 181 8.99 -21.73 11.94
C ILE A 181 7.71 -21.78 11.10
N ILE A 182 7.67 -21.03 10.03
CA ILE A 182 6.59 -21.11 9.03
C ILE A 182 7.10 -21.87 7.81
N LYS A 183 6.53 -23.06 7.55
CA LYS A 183 6.93 -23.93 6.44
C LYS A 183 6.72 -23.29 5.06
N ASP A 184 5.65 -22.51 4.90
CA ASP A 184 5.38 -21.79 3.66
C ASP A 184 6.25 -20.53 3.58
N ARG A 185 7.30 -20.61 2.75
CA ARG A 185 8.23 -19.49 2.51
C ARG A 185 7.55 -18.22 1.96
N LYS A 186 6.42 -18.35 1.23
CA LYS A 186 5.70 -17.19 0.71
C LYS A 186 4.97 -16.47 1.83
N VAL A 187 4.35 -17.22 2.73
CA VAL A 187 3.69 -16.67 3.92
C VAL A 187 4.71 -16.01 4.85
N ALA A 188 5.82 -16.67 5.15
CA ALA A 188 6.90 -16.11 5.95
C ALA A 188 7.40 -14.78 5.37
N LYS A 189 7.72 -14.75 4.06
CA LYS A 189 8.15 -13.53 3.37
C LYS A 189 7.10 -12.42 3.40
N MET A 190 5.82 -12.76 3.30
CA MET A 190 4.72 -11.79 3.37
C MET A 190 4.65 -11.15 4.75
N LEU A 191 4.75 -11.93 5.82
CA LEU A 191 4.72 -11.45 7.20
C LEU A 191 5.92 -10.53 7.51
N LEU A 192 7.13 -10.97 7.16
CA LEU A 192 8.34 -10.17 7.36
C LEU A 192 8.29 -8.86 6.57
N SER A 193 7.80 -8.91 5.35
CA SER A 193 7.63 -7.72 4.52
C SER A 193 6.53 -6.78 5.05
N ALA A 194 5.48 -7.31 5.69
CA ALA A 194 4.49 -6.50 6.40
C ALA A 194 5.12 -5.82 7.63
N TYR A 195 5.96 -6.54 8.38
CA TYR A 195 6.70 -6.01 9.52
C TYR A 195 7.62 -4.86 9.11
N GLN A 196 8.46 -5.02 8.07
CA GLN A 196 9.27 -3.94 7.50
C GLN A 196 8.43 -2.70 7.13
N SER A 197 7.19 -2.91 6.65
CA SER A 197 6.28 -1.83 6.26
C SER A 197 5.81 -0.97 7.44
N THR A 198 5.84 -1.49 8.68
CA THR A 198 5.50 -0.71 9.88
C THR A 198 6.53 0.37 10.16
N PHE A 199 7.81 0.06 9.98
CA PHE A 199 8.92 1.02 10.16
C PHE A 199 8.83 2.16 9.16
N PHE A 200 8.58 1.86 7.89
CA PHE A 200 8.36 2.89 6.88
C PHE A 200 7.18 3.81 7.24
N ASN A 201 6.04 3.23 7.63
CA ASN A 201 4.88 4.04 8.00
C ASN A 201 5.18 4.94 9.21
N ALA A 202 5.92 4.45 10.19
CA ALA A 202 6.31 5.20 11.38
C ALA A 202 7.31 6.32 11.04
N TRP A 203 8.33 6.02 10.23
CA TRP A 203 9.24 7.01 9.71
C TRP A 203 8.49 8.11 8.93
N LEU A 204 7.56 7.74 8.07
CA LEU A 204 6.81 8.71 7.27
C LEU A 204 5.95 9.64 8.13
N VAL A 205 5.36 9.14 9.22
CA VAL A 205 4.64 9.99 10.19
C VAL A 205 5.58 11.02 10.82
N GLU A 206 6.79 10.63 11.25
CA GLU A 206 7.76 11.57 11.84
C GLU A 206 8.19 12.63 10.81
N ARG A 207 8.47 12.19 9.57
CA ARG A 207 8.86 13.13 8.50
C ARG A 207 7.76 14.14 8.17
N LEU A 208 6.49 13.74 8.17
CA LEU A 208 5.37 14.63 7.87
C LEU A 208 5.04 15.60 9.01
N LYS A 209 5.44 15.30 10.25
CA LYS A 209 5.32 16.23 11.38
C LYS A 209 6.30 17.40 11.30
N LEU A 210 7.30 17.35 10.44
CA LEU A 210 8.28 18.44 10.27
C LEU A 210 7.70 19.64 9.52
N ASP A 211 6.63 19.45 8.75
CA ASP A 211 5.96 20.50 7.98
C ASP A 211 4.48 20.17 7.77
N ASN A 212 3.59 20.97 8.34
CA ASN A 212 2.15 20.78 8.24
C ASN A 212 1.60 21.12 6.84
N SER A 213 2.38 21.77 5.98
CA SER A 213 1.97 22.17 4.64
C SER A 213 2.39 21.20 3.54
N GLY A 214 3.27 20.22 3.85
CA GLY A 214 3.79 19.31 2.85
C GLY A 214 4.82 18.33 3.37
N PHE A 215 5.82 18.03 2.54
CA PHE A 215 6.95 17.18 2.89
C PHE A 215 8.25 18.00 2.86
N ARG A 216 8.85 18.19 4.01
CA ARG A 216 10.13 18.90 4.14
C ARG A 216 11.29 18.02 3.68
N LEU A 217 12.05 18.48 2.68
CA LEU A 217 13.29 17.84 2.24
C LEU A 217 14.41 18.12 3.25
N LEU A 218 15.28 17.15 3.48
CA LEU A 218 16.43 17.24 4.40
C LEU A 218 17.71 16.86 3.66
N ASP A 219 18.82 17.47 4.07
CA ASP A 219 20.13 17.04 3.59
C ASP A 219 20.36 15.57 3.94
N GLY A 220 20.90 14.82 2.97
CA GLY A 220 21.09 13.39 3.08
C GLY A 220 19.87 12.54 2.69
N ASP A 221 18.74 13.14 2.31
CA ASP A 221 17.60 12.40 1.75
C ASP A 221 18.01 11.63 0.49
N ILE A 222 17.46 10.43 0.37
CA ILE A 222 17.57 9.61 -0.84
C ILE A 222 16.34 9.83 -1.70
N PHE A 223 16.57 10.22 -2.95
CA PHE A 223 15.52 10.45 -3.93
C PHE A 223 15.41 9.30 -4.92
N TYR A 224 14.22 9.09 -5.43
CA TYR A 224 13.95 8.27 -6.59
C TYR A 224 13.68 9.17 -7.80
N ASP A 225 14.49 9.00 -8.85
CA ASP A 225 14.26 9.63 -10.15
C ASP A 225 13.17 8.83 -10.88
N ILE A 226 12.01 9.45 -11.08
CA ILE A 226 10.81 8.79 -11.60
C ILE A 226 10.99 8.36 -13.05
N LYS A 227 11.73 9.14 -13.85
CA LYS A 227 11.96 8.87 -15.26
C LYS A 227 13.00 7.76 -15.47
N ASN A 228 14.10 7.84 -14.72
CA ASN A 228 15.25 6.94 -14.91
C ASN A 228 15.18 5.70 -14.01
N GLU A 229 14.19 5.61 -13.12
CA GLU A 229 13.98 4.53 -12.15
C GLU A 229 15.23 4.24 -11.28
N LYS A 230 15.90 5.32 -10.81
CA LYS A 230 17.16 5.23 -10.05
C LYS A 230 17.09 5.99 -8.72
N LEU A 231 17.76 5.42 -7.72
CA LEU A 231 17.99 6.09 -6.45
C LEU A 231 19.26 6.92 -6.50
N PHE A 232 19.23 8.10 -5.88
CA PHE A 232 20.40 8.95 -5.73
C PHE A 232 20.29 9.81 -4.46
N THR A 233 21.44 10.34 -3.99
CA THR A 233 21.51 11.33 -2.91
C THR A 233 22.20 12.57 -3.48
N PRO A 234 21.55 13.75 -3.47
CA PRO A 234 22.21 15.00 -3.86
C PRO A 234 23.25 15.39 -2.81
N LYS A 235 24.22 16.24 -3.18
CA LYS A 235 25.22 16.74 -2.23
C LYS A 235 24.59 17.64 -1.16
N SER A 236 23.55 18.38 -1.51
CA SER A 236 22.74 19.22 -0.60
C SER A 236 21.37 19.48 -1.24
N ILE A 237 20.41 19.88 -0.41
CA ILE A 237 19.09 20.34 -0.89
C ILE A 237 19.25 21.80 -1.39
N ASN A 238 19.26 21.94 -2.71
CA ASN A 238 19.35 23.21 -3.40
C ASN A 238 18.06 23.52 -4.18
N GLU A 239 17.98 24.70 -4.80
CA GLU A 239 16.81 25.15 -5.56
C GLU A 239 16.41 24.16 -6.65
N LYS A 240 17.37 23.57 -7.36
CA LYS A 240 17.11 22.57 -8.40
C LYS A 240 16.43 21.33 -7.86
N ILE A 241 16.88 20.78 -6.74
CA ILE A 241 16.26 19.60 -6.10
C ILE A 241 14.84 19.93 -5.64
N ILE A 242 14.63 21.12 -5.09
CA ILE A 242 13.28 21.58 -4.70
C ILE A 242 12.37 21.73 -5.91
N GLU A 243 12.89 22.27 -7.02
CA GLU A 243 12.13 22.43 -8.28
C GLU A 243 11.84 21.08 -8.91
N ASP A 244 12.81 20.17 -9.01
CA ASP A 244 12.62 18.81 -9.54
C ASP A 244 11.55 18.04 -8.75
N PHE A 245 11.51 18.19 -7.41
CA PHE A 245 10.45 17.61 -6.57
C PHE A 245 9.09 18.25 -6.86
N LYS A 246 9.01 19.59 -6.92
CA LYS A 246 7.77 20.32 -7.28
C LYS A 246 7.26 19.94 -8.67
N ASN A 247 8.16 19.70 -9.60
CA ASN A 247 7.85 19.26 -10.97
C ASN A 247 7.60 17.76 -11.09
N LYS A 248 7.61 17.01 -9.95
CA LYS A 248 7.32 15.57 -9.88
C LYS A 248 8.30 14.71 -10.70
N LEU A 249 9.53 15.20 -10.88
CA LEU A 249 10.59 14.46 -11.57
C LEU A 249 11.30 13.50 -10.61
N ILE A 250 11.34 13.87 -9.33
CA ILE A 250 11.93 13.09 -8.25
C ILE A 250 10.96 13.01 -7.05
N THR A 251 11.15 12.02 -6.19
CA THR A 251 10.45 11.91 -4.92
C THR A 251 11.38 11.42 -3.82
N PRO A 252 11.29 11.95 -2.59
CA PRO A 252 12.06 11.41 -1.47
C PRO A 252 11.61 10.00 -1.14
N THR A 253 12.51 9.20 -0.58
CA THR A 253 12.24 7.80 -0.22
C THR A 253 12.54 7.54 1.24
N GLY A 254 11.81 6.59 1.84
CA GLY A 254 12.04 6.08 3.18
C GLY A 254 12.51 4.63 3.18
N LEU A 255 13.06 4.23 4.30
CA LEU A 255 13.64 2.92 4.53
C LEU A 255 12.56 1.86 4.82
N LEU A 256 12.66 0.70 4.18
CA LEU A 256 12.19 -0.57 4.72
C LEU A 256 13.45 -1.29 5.23
N PRO A 257 13.62 -1.43 6.55
CA PRO A 257 14.88 -1.91 7.12
C PRO A 257 15.22 -3.33 6.66
N GLY A 258 16.51 -3.64 6.62
CA GLY A 258 17.02 -4.94 6.22
C GLY A 258 18.41 -4.84 5.59
N ARG A 259 18.92 -5.98 5.08
CA ARG A 259 20.26 -6.06 4.47
C ARG A 259 20.33 -5.28 3.16
N ASP A 260 21.51 -4.79 2.83
CA ASP A 260 21.87 -4.22 1.53
C ASP A 260 21.02 -3.02 1.11
N VAL A 261 20.40 -2.32 2.06
CA VAL A 261 19.59 -1.14 1.75
C VAL A 261 20.46 0.12 1.71
N PHE A 262 20.21 0.97 0.72
CA PHE A 262 20.84 2.28 0.62
C PHE A 262 20.30 3.18 1.73
N LYS A 263 21.15 3.64 2.66
CA LYS A 263 20.77 4.40 3.86
C LYS A 263 20.94 5.92 3.63
N ALA A 264 20.07 6.70 4.25
CA ALA A 264 20.14 8.16 4.29
C ALA A 264 21.45 8.64 4.94
N LYS A 265 21.74 9.93 4.81
CA LYS A 265 22.91 10.59 5.40
C LYS A 265 22.46 11.82 6.19
N ASP A 266 23.38 12.48 6.82
CA ASP A 266 23.24 13.78 7.46
C ASP A 266 21.96 13.94 8.31
N ASP A 267 21.16 14.97 8.08
CA ASP A 267 19.95 15.24 8.88
C ASP A 267 18.85 14.19 8.63
N ALA A 268 18.74 13.67 7.42
CA ALA A 268 17.79 12.61 7.11
C ALA A 268 18.13 11.31 7.86
N LEU A 269 19.42 10.99 8.06
CA LEU A 269 19.86 9.81 8.82
C LEU A 269 19.46 9.91 10.29
N LYS A 270 19.51 11.09 10.91
CA LYS A 270 19.14 11.30 12.33
C LYS A 270 17.72 10.84 12.63
N ILE A 271 16.84 10.92 11.63
CA ILE A 271 15.48 10.42 11.73
C ILE A 271 15.40 8.95 11.31
N GLU A 272 15.99 8.60 10.16
CA GLU A 272 15.87 7.27 9.55
C GLU A 272 16.43 6.17 10.45
N GLN A 273 17.55 6.40 11.15
CA GLN A 273 18.19 5.41 12.02
C GLN A 273 17.29 4.92 13.17
N LYS A 274 16.28 5.69 13.57
CA LYS A 274 15.30 5.28 14.59
C LYS A 274 14.38 4.15 14.09
N TYR A 275 14.28 4.01 12.79
CA TYR A 275 13.42 3.07 12.08
C TYR A 275 14.22 2.01 11.30
N ASP A 276 15.52 1.91 11.58
CA ASP A 276 16.40 0.89 11.01
C ASP A 276 16.61 -0.22 12.03
N ASP A 277 16.06 -1.40 11.75
CA ASP A 277 16.16 -2.56 12.63
C ASP A 277 17.20 -3.54 12.08
N SER A 278 18.36 -3.60 12.73
CA SER A 278 19.48 -4.47 12.35
C SER A 278 19.18 -5.97 12.52
N GLN A 279 18.13 -6.34 13.24
CA GLN A 279 17.72 -7.74 13.42
C GLN A 279 17.00 -8.29 12.19
N ILE A 280 16.55 -7.41 11.29
CA ILE A 280 15.89 -7.83 10.06
C ILE A 280 16.94 -8.31 9.06
N THR A 281 17.04 -9.63 8.92
CA THR A 281 17.97 -10.31 8.00
C THR A 281 17.48 -10.38 6.55
N GLU A 282 16.22 -10.05 6.30
CA GLU A 282 15.66 -9.93 4.95
C GLU A 282 16.28 -8.75 4.20
N LYS A 283 16.17 -8.79 2.86
CA LYS A 283 16.63 -7.67 2.04
C LYS A 283 15.83 -6.41 2.35
N GLY A 284 16.52 -5.30 2.58
CA GLY A 284 15.93 -3.98 2.73
C GLY A 284 15.59 -3.33 1.39
N TYR A 285 14.73 -2.33 1.40
CA TYR A 285 14.29 -1.60 0.22
C TYR A 285 14.10 -0.12 0.51
N ARG A 286 14.01 0.66 -0.56
CA ARG A 286 13.55 2.06 -0.49
C ARG A 286 12.13 2.13 -1.05
N ARG A 287 11.30 3.00 -0.47
CA ARG A 287 9.94 3.29 -0.94
C ARG A 287 9.74 4.79 -1.03
N GLU A 288 9.12 5.22 -2.09
CA GLU A 288 8.74 6.61 -2.29
C GLU A 288 7.85 7.09 -1.11
N ALA A 289 8.23 8.23 -0.52
CA ALA A 289 7.51 8.84 0.59
C ALA A 289 6.24 9.54 0.13
N ILE A 290 6.31 10.20 -1.02
CA ILE A 290 5.23 10.96 -1.63
C ILE A 290 4.95 10.40 -3.02
N VAL A 291 3.68 10.24 -3.35
CA VAL A 291 3.23 9.83 -4.68
C VAL A 291 2.24 10.84 -5.23
N PHE A 292 2.24 10.98 -6.55
CA PHE A 292 1.44 11.96 -7.25
C PHE A 292 0.31 11.24 -8.00
N PRO A 293 -0.96 11.45 -7.57
CA PRO A 293 -2.10 10.90 -8.29
C PRO A 293 -2.38 11.69 -9.56
N GLU A 294 -2.82 11.01 -10.62
CA GLU A 294 -3.47 11.65 -11.75
C GLU A 294 -4.98 11.62 -11.52
N ILE A 295 -5.57 12.79 -11.21
CA ILE A 295 -7.01 12.92 -10.98
C ILE A 295 -7.70 13.11 -12.33
N LEU A 296 -8.53 12.16 -12.74
CA LEU A 296 -9.24 12.17 -14.01
C LEU A 296 -10.60 12.85 -13.90
N SER A 297 -11.36 12.55 -12.85
CA SER A 297 -12.65 13.20 -12.59
C SER A 297 -13.11 13.01 -11.15
N SER A 298 -13.98 13.96 -10.74
CA SER A 298 -14.81 13.90 -9.54
C SER A 298 -16.23 14.27 -9.97
N LYS A 299 -17.19 13.37 -9.83
CA LYS A 299 -18.58 13.57 -10.28
C LYS A 299 -19.52 13.37 -9.09
N TYR A 300 -20.24 14.44 -8.73
CA TYR A 300 -21.21 14.42 -7.65
C TYR A 300 -22.62 14.17 -8.17
N ASP A 301 -23.31 13.25 -7.53
CA ASP A 301 -24.74 13.00 -7.70
C ASP A 301 -25.48 13.56 -6.47
N LYS A 302 -26.16 14.69 -6.68
CA LYS A 302 -26.88 15.40 -5.63
C LYS A 302 -28.08 14.60 -5.10
N LEU A 303 -28.75 13.82 -5.96
CA LEU A 303 -29.92 13.04 -5.55
C LEU A 303 -29.54 11.89 -4.61
N ASN A 304 -28.45 11.19 -4.92
CA ASN A 304 -27.94 10.08 -4.15
C ASN A 304 -26.89 10.46 -3.10
N LYS A 305 -26.59 11.76 -2.96
CA LYS A 305 -25.52 12.27 -2.07
C LYS A 305 -24.24 11.44 -2.20
N SER A 306 -23.81 11.19 -3.43
CA SER A 306 -22.66 10.35 -3.73
C SER A 306 -21.67 11.05 -4.65
N CYS A 307 -20.39 10.69 -4.54
CA CYS A 307 -19.33 11.20 -5.39
C CYS A 307 -18.53 10.04 -5.99
N SER A 308 -18.44 9.99 -7.31
CA SER A 308 -17.59 9.05 -8.03
C SER A 308 -16.24 9.71 -8.34
N LEU A 309 -15.18 9.17 -7.75
CA LEU A 309 -13.80 9.57 -7.99
C LEU A 309 -13.17 8.65 -9.02
N ASP A 310 -12.46 9.22 -10.01
CA ASP A 310 -11.70 8.49 -11.02
C ASP A 310 -10.26 9.04 -11.04
N PHE A 311 -9.28 8.18 -10.74
CA PHE A 311 -7.88 8.60 -10.63
C PHE A 311 -6.92 7.43 -10.88
N ILE A 312 -5.68 7.76 -11.25
CA ILE A 312 -4.60 6.79 -11.44
C ILE A 312 -3.56 7.00 -10.34
N LEU A 313 -3.09 5.89 -9.76
CA LEU A 313 -1.94 5.85 -8.86
C LEU A 313 -0.80 5.03 -9.47
N PRO A 314 0.45 5.39 -9.19
CA PRO A 314 1.60 4.57 -9.56
C PRO A 314 1.56 3.21 -8.85
N LYS A 315 2.31 2.24 -9.38
CA LYS A 315 2.43 0.90 -8.77
C LYS A 315 2.91 0.99 -7.31
N GLY A 316 2.39 0.12 -6.47
CA GLY A 316 2.76 0.08 -5.04
C GLY A 316 2.00 1.06 -4.14
N SER A 317 1.19 1.98 -4.70
CA SER A 317 0.36 2.92 -3.94
C SER A 317 -1.01 2.35 -3.61
N TYR A 318 -1.62 2.85 -2.53
CA TYR A 318 -2.89 2.37 -2.00
C TYR A 318 -3.98 3.44 -2.15
N ALA A 319 -5.01 3.14 -2.91
CA ALA A 319 -6.17 4.05 -3.07
C ALA A 319 -6.86 4.33 -1.72
N THR A 320 -6.92 3.33 -0.84
CA THR A 320 -7.49 3.50 0.50
C THR A 320 -6.77 4.55 1.33
N VAL A 321 -5.46 4.75 1.12
CA VAL A 321 -4.69 5.82 1.78
C VAL A 321 -5.11 7.19 1.28
N LEU A 322 -5.38 7.34 -0.02
CA LEU A 322 -5.93 8.58 -0.56
C LEU A 322 -7.33 8.86 0.01
N ILE A 323 -8.19 7.84 0.10
CA ILE A 323 -9.53 8.00 0.69
C ILE A 323 -9.44 8.35 2.19
N GLU A 324 -8.51 7.75 2.94
CA GLU A 324 -8.24 8.13 4.33
C GLU A 324 -7.76 9.58 4.47
N LEU A 325 -6.90 10.05 3.54
CA LEU A 325 -6.49 11.44 3.50
C LEU A 325 -7.70 12.35 3.27
N LEU A 326 -8.55 12.05 2.29
CA LEU A 326 -9.74 12.87 1.99
C LEU A 326 -10.69 12.95 3.19
N ALA A 327 -10.84 11.86 3.93
CA ALA A 327 -11.71 11.81 5.10
C ALA A 327 -11.06 12.31 6.40
N ASN A 328 -9.74 12.42 6.44
CA ASN A 328 -8.94 12.60 7.67
C ASN A 328 -9.32 11.63 8.78
N ARG A 329 -9.70 10.42 8.42
CA ARG A 329 -10.02 9.33 9.36
C ARG A 329 -9.66 7.98 8.77
N ASN A 330 -9.49 7.01 9.65
CA ASN A 330 -9.13 5.66 9.28
C ASN A 330 -10.39 4.85 8.93
N PHE A 331 -10.45 4.25 7.75
CA PHE A 331 -11.55 3.35 7.32
C PHE A 331 -11.24 1.87 7.54
N GLY A 332 -9.99 1.53 7.84
CA GLY A 332 -9.46 0.19 7.63
C GLY A 332 -9.76 -0.80 8.73
N TRP A 333 -10.31 -0.38 9.87
CA TRP A 333 -10.28 -1.23 11.04
C TRP A 333 -11.65 -1.44 11.65
N ASN A 334 -12.65 -1.79 10.85
CA ASN A 334 -13.67 -2.71 11.31
C ASN A 334 -13.06 -4.13 11.43
N ILE A 335 -11.96 -4.27 12.16
CA ILE A 335 -11.76 -5.45 12.93
C ILE A 335 -13.03 -5.48 13.80
N ARG A 336 -13.88 -6.45 13.59
CA ARG A 336 -14.79 -6.90 14.62
C ARG A 336 -13.92 -7.28 15.83
N LEU A 337 -13.54 -6.29 16.63
CA LEU A 337 -13.39 -6.51 18.05
C LEU A 337 -14.76 -7.06 18.41
N LYS A 338 -14.86 -8.36 18.58
CA LYS A 338 -16.03 -8.96 19.22
C LYS A 338 -16.29 -8.07 20.42
N GLU A 339 -17.50 -7.54 20.53
CA GLU A 339 -17.97 -6.69 21.63
C GLU A 339 -17.76 -7.30 23.04
N SER A 340 -17.22 -8.53 23.10
CA SER A 340 -16.86 -9.24 24.33
C SER A 340 -15.70 -8.63 25.12
N PHE A 341 -14.97 -7.62 24.61
CA PHE A 341 -13.90 -6.97 25.36
C PHE A 341 -14.32 -5.66 26.05
N PHE A 342 -15.53 -5.14 25.79
CA PHE A 342 -16.02 -3.90 26.40
C PHE A 342 -17.05 -4.10 27.51
N SER A 343 -17.36 -5.34 27.90
CA SER A 343 -18.29 -5.61 29.00
C SER A 343 -17.68 -5.57 30.40
N ASN A 344 -16.37 -5.35 30.54
CA ASN A 344 -15.75 -5.10 31.83
C ASN A 344 -15.53 -3.59 32.06
N LYS A 345 -16.50 -2.95 32.70
CA LYS A 345 -16.57 -1.52 33.01
C LYS A 345 -15.50 -0.99 33.98
N ASN A 346 -14.41 -1.69 34.30
CA ASN A 346 -13.46 -1.30 35.34
C ASN A 346 -11.97 -1.40 34.99
N SER A 347 -11.56 -1.28 33.74
CA SER A 347 -10.15 -1.08 33.43
C SER A 347 -9.98 -0.04 32.32
N GLY A 348 -10.18 1.22 32.73
CA GLY A 348 -10.03 2.38 31.86
C GLY A 348 -8.58 2.76 31.64
N PHE A 349 -8.33 3.36 30.50
CA PHE A 349 -7.34 4.40 30.19
C PHE A 349 -5.83 4.11 30.20
N ILE A 350 -5.33 2.97 30.63
CA ILE A 350 -3.87 2.76 30.75
C ILE A 350 -3.22 2.25 29.45
N HIS A 351 -3.96 1.67 28.50
CA HIS A 351 -3.37 0.93 27.38
C HIS A 351 -2.93 1.78 26.18
N TYR A 352 -3.45 2.99 26.00
CA TYR A 352 -3.06 3.86 24.86
C TYR A 352 -1.82 4.70 25.16
N SER A 353 -1.67 5.19 26.38
CA SER A 353 -0.49 5.92 26.86
C SER A 353 0.77 5.04 26.89
N PHE A 354 0.61 3.78 27.27
CA PHE A 354 1.71 2.83 27.42
C PHE A 354 2.36 2.44 26.06
N MET A 355 1.60 2.37 24.99
CA MET A 355 2.14 2.07 23.65
C MET A 355 2.81 3.28 23.01
N GLU A 356 2.42 4.49 23.36
CA GLU A 356 3.13 5.72 22.95
C GLU A 356 4.45 5.90 23.70
N GLU A 357 4.49 5.56 24.98
CA GLU A 357 5.74 5.59 25.78
C GLU A 357 6.72 4.48 25.36
N LEU A 358 6.25 3.29 25.05
CA LEU A 358 7.11 2.19 24.57
C LEU A 358 7.72 2.47 23.20
N TYR A 359 7.05 3.24 22.36
CA TYR A 359 7.57 3.62 21.04
C TYR A 359 8.65 4.72 21.13
N ASN A 360 8.64 5.49 22.22
CA ASN A 360 9.61 6.57 22.50
C ASN A 360 10.86 6.10 23.28
N LEU A 361 10.90 4.85 23.73
CA LEU A 361 12.06 4.28 24.42
C LEU A 361 13.02 3.62 23.43
N ASN A 362 14.27 4.06 23.46
CA ASN A 362 15.38 3.54 22.67
C ASN A 362 15.45 2.01 22.75
N GLN A 363 15.57 1.30 21.63
CA GLN A 363 15.45 -0.16 21.45
C GLN A 363 16.23 -1.03 22.45
N ASN A 364 17.34 -0.56 23.00
CA ASN A 364 18.14 -1.27 23.99
C ASN A 364 17.54 -1.37 25.40
N ARG A 365 16.48 -0.64 25.72
CA ARG A 365 15.76 -0.72 27.00
C ARG A 365 14.52 -1.63 26.95
N PHE A 366 14.05 -1.98 25.76
CA PHE A 366 12.84 -2.76 25.55
C PHE A 366 12.93 -4.16 26.14
N TYR A 367 14.08 -4.79 26.03
CA TYR A 367 14.34 -6.15 26.52
C TYR A 367 14.33 -6.26 28.05
N TYR A 368 14.87 -5.26 28.74
CA TYR A 368 14.91 -5.26 30.21
C TYR A 368 13.56 -4.88 30.85
N LEU A 369 12.72 -4.11 30.15
CA LEU A 369 11.42 -3.74 30.69
C LEU A 369 10.40 -4.89 30.59
N LEU A 370 10.43 -5.66 29.51
CA LEU A 370 9.59 -6.86 29.36
C LEU A 370 9.95 -7.94 30.39
N LEU A 371 11.22 -8.15 30.67
CA LEU A 371 11.67 -9.10 31.70
C LEU A 371 11.23 -8.66 33.11
N SER A 372 11.26 -7.36 33.43
CA SER A 372 10.81 -6.88 34.75
C SER A 372 9.30 -7.02 34.96
N ILE A 373 8.50 -6.90 33.91
CA ILE A 373 7.03 -7.04 33.98
C ILE A 373 6.66 -8.53 34.11
N PHE A 374 7.38 -9.43 33.43
CA PHE A 374 7.12 -10.88 33.54
C PHE A 374 7.44 -11.45 34.93
N PHE A 375 8.44 -10.90 35.63
CA PHE A 375 8.79 -11.31 37.00
C PHE A 375 7.91 -10.72 38.11
N HIS A 376 7.08 -9.70 37.82
CA HIS A 376 6.19 -9.08 38.83
C HIS A 376 4.77 -9.66 38.85
N TYR A 377 4.42 -10.54 37.92
CA TYR A 377 3.11 -11.21 37.85
C TYR A 377 3.12 -12.68 38.22
N GLN A 378 4.25 -13.19 38.76
CA GLN A 378 4.36 -14.58 39.29
C GLN A 378 4.60 -14.63 40.81
N ASN A 379 4.31 -13.58 41.56
CA ASN A 379 4.23 -13.63 43.04
C ASN A 379 2.88 -13.12 43.50
#